data_3093fd23479c73cc95c32a22ad1035d8
#
_entry.id   3093fd23479c73cc95c32a22ad1035d8
#
_cell.length_a   1.000
_cell.length_b   1.000
_cell.length_c   1.000
_cell.angle_alpha   90.00
_cell.angle_beta   90.00
_cell.angle_gamma   90.00
#
_symmetry.space_group_name_H-M   'P 1'
#
loop_
_entity.id
_entity.type
_entity.pdbx_description
1 polymer ?
#
loop_
_entity_poly.entity_id
_entity_poly.type
_entity_poly.pdbx_seq_one_letter_code
_entity_poly.pdbx_strand_id
1 'polypeptide(L)'
;MTSGRVFAILTVFLGIATLAHAVFTWPLHATLAFFVGGAIIAFIAEAVVINANWLEHHIGPKIVGVPLYLLFGWTGTIYIAFRLALFVTDGWTAVVAAGILATTYDVLTDHLGVENGYWTYTDDLPGPRYRGVPWWNFVGWLAISSLTAAFAIPFL
;
A
#
# COMPACT_ATOMS: atom_id res chain seq x y z
N MET A 1 -25.06 -4.00 3.00
CA MET A 1 -23.68 -3.74 3.46
C MET A 1 -23.36 -2.29 3.14
N THR A 2 -22.68 -1.57 4.03
CA THR A 2 -22.20 -0.20 3.74
C THR A 2 -21.11 -0.27 2.65
N SER A 3 -20.97 0.77 1.80
CA SER A 3 -19.96 0.80 0.74
C SER A 3 -18.53 0.58 1.28
N GLY A 4 -18.22 1.12 2.46
CA GLY A 4 -16.92 0.91 3.12
C GLY A 4 -16.63 -0.55 3.51
N ARG A 5 -17.66 -1.33 3.91
CA ARG A 5 -17.47 -2.77 4.18
C ARG A 5 -17.19 -3.55 2.90
N VAL A 6 -17.87 -3.23 1.81
CA VAL A 6 -17.62 -3.84 0.51
C VAL A 6 -16.20 -3.53 0.06
N PHE A 7 -15.78 -2.27 0.16
CA PHE A 7 -14.41 -1.85 -0.16
C PHE A 7 -13.37 -2.64 0.65
N ALA A 8 -13.54 -2.73 1.98
CA ALA A 8 -12.61 -3.48 2.83
C ALA A 8 -12.52 -4.97 2.45
N ILE A 9 -13.68 -5.62 2.15
CA ILE A 9 -13.71 -7.03 1.74
C ILE A 9 -12.98 -7.23 0.40
N LEU A 10 -13.23 -6.37 -0.58
CA LEU A 10 -12.56 -6.45 -1.88
C LEU A 10 -11.04 -6.23 -1.76
N THR A 11 -10.63 -5.32 -0.88
CA THR A 11 -9.23 -5.05 -0.58
C THR A 11 -8.53 -6.25 0.08
N VAL A 12 -9.19 -6.90 1.04
CA VAL A 12 -8.67 -8.15 1.65
C VAL A 12 -8.60 -9.26 0.61
N PHE A 13 -9.63 -9.40 -0.24
CA PHE A 13 -9.61 -10.39 -1.30
C PHE A 13 -8.45 -10.17 -2.28
N LEU A 14 -8.17 -8.92 -2.68
CA LEU A 14 -7.01 -8.58 -3.50
C LEU A 14 -5.70 -9.04 -2.85
N GLY A 15 -5.49 -8.72 -1.57
CA GLY A 15 -4.28 -9.13 -0.84
C GLY A 15 -4.14 -10.64 -0.73
N ILE A 16 -5.23 -11.37 -0.46
CA ILE A 16 -5.22 -12.84 -0.39
C ILE A 16 -4.93 -13.44 -1.78
N ALA A 17 -5.55 -12.95 -2.83
CA ALA A 17 -5.34 -13.46 -4.19
C ALA A 17 -3.88 -13.24 -4.66
N THR A 18 -3.31 -12.07 -4.37
CA THR A 18 -1.92 -11.77 -4.71
C THR A 18 -0.93 -12.58 -3.88
N LEU A 19 -1.18 -12.78 -2.58
CA LEU A 19 -0.39 -13.66 -1.73
C LEU A 19 -0.44 -15.11 -2.24
N ALA A 20 -1.62 -15.62 -2.57
CA ALA A 20 -1.78 -16.96 -3.13
C ALA A 20 -0.99 -17.09 -4.44
N HIS A 21 -1.11 -16.12 -5.36
CA HIS A 21 -0.33 -16.12 -6.59
C HIS A 21 1.18 -16.11 -6.32
N ALA A 22 1.66 -15.33 -5.35
CA ALA A 22 3.07 -15.31 -4.97
C ALA A 22 3.55 -16.67 -4.44
N VAL A 23 2.77 -17.33 -3.57
CA VAL A 23 3.10 -18.66 -3.03
C VAL A 23 3.30 -19.70 -4.14
N PHE A 24 2.56 -19.60 -5.24
CA PHE A 24 2.69 -20.53 -6.38
C PHE A 24 3.75 -20.13 -7.40
N THR A 25 4.23 -18.90 -7.41
CA THR A 25 5.09 -18.38 -8.48
C THR A 25 6.45 -17.87 -8.01
N TRP A 26 6.63 -17.66 -6.72
CA TRP A 26 7.86 -17.16 -6.11
C TRP A 26 8.45 -18.16 -5.10
N PRO A 27 9.77 -18.09 -4.83
CA PRO A 27 10.36 -18.76 -3.68
C PRO A 27 9.67 -18.32 -2.38
N LEU A 28 9.50 -19.25 -1.43
CA LEU A 28 8.84 -18.95 -0.16
C LEU A 28 9.49 -17.78 0.59
N HIS A 29 10.82 -17.70 0.59
CA HIS A 29 11.54 -16.61 1.27
C HIS A 29 11.26 -15.24 0.63
N ALA A 30 11.18 -15.16 -0.70
CA ALA A 30 10.78 -13.93 -1.40
C ALA A 30 9.34 -13.54 -1.04
N THR A 31 8.42 -14.50 -1.03
CA THR A 31 7.01 -14.28 -0.67
C THR A 31 6.89 -13.77 0.77
N LEU A 32 7.56 -14.42 1.73
CA LEU A 32 7.53 -14.01 3.14
C LEU A 32 8.18 -12.63 3.34
N ALA A 33 9.35 -12.38 2.75
CA ALA A 33 10.03 -11.10 2.86
C ALA A 33 9.17 -9.96 2.31
N PHE A 34 8.52 -10.18 1.16
CA PHE A 34 7.64 -9.19 0.55
C PHE A 34 6.37 -8.94 1.37
N PHE A 35 5.56 -9.98 1.63
CA PHE A 35 4.24 -9.79 2.24
C PHE A 35 4.32 -9.50 3.74
N VAL A 36 5.16 -10.20 4.49
CA VAL A 36 5.30 -9.94 5.93
C VAL A 36 6.11 -8.67 6.16
N GLY A 37 7.24 -8.49 5.48
CA GLY A 37 8.04 -7.26 5.56
C GLY A 37 7.26 -6.04 5.10
N GLY A 38 6.55 -6.15 3.96
CA GLY A 38 5.70 -5.09 3.42
C GLY A 38 4.53 -4.73 4.36
N ALA A 39 3.86 -5.73 4.96
CA ALA A 39 2.80 -5.48 5.91
C ALA A 39 3.32 -4.79 7.19
N ILE A 40 4.48 -5.18 7.69
CA ILE A 40 5.09 -4.56 8.88
C ILE A 40 5.44 -3.09 8.59
N ILE A 41 6.10 -2.81 7.46
CA ILE A 41 6.52 -1.43 7.15
C ILE A 41 5.30 -0.55 6.84
N ALA A 42 4.29 -1.06 6.16
CA ALA A 42 3.03 -0.35 5.92
C ALA A 42 2.31 -0.05 7.24
N PHE A 43 2.23 -1.03 8.17
CA PHE A 43 1.64 -0.82 9.48
C PHE A 43 2.36 0.27 10.28
N ILE A 44 3.70 0.26 10.28
CA ILE A 44 4.51 1.26 10.99
C ILE A 44 4.27 2.65 10.37
N ALA A 45 4.31 2.77 9.04
CA ALA A 45 4.10 4.05 8.36
C ALA A 45 2.70 4.62 8.65
N GLU A 46 1.66 3.80 8.55
CA GLU A 46 0.29 4.18 8.88
C GLU A 46 0.14 4.59 10.36
N ALA A 47 0.70 3.81 11.28
CA ALA A 47 0.66 4.12 12.70
C ALA A 47 1.35 5.45 13.01
N VAL A 48 2.46 5.76 12.33
CA VAL A 48 3.16 7.06 12.49
C VAL A 48 2.28 8.21 12.05
N VAL A 49 1.71 8.19 10.85
CA VAL A 49 0.90 9.31 10.35
C VAL A 49 -0.42 9.47 11.11
N ILE A 50 -1.01 8.36 11.57
CA ILE A 50 -2.22 8.39 12.40
C ILE A 50 -1.92 8.99 13.79
N ASN A 51 -0.83 8.57 14.44
CA ASN A 51 -0.46 9.11 15.76
C ASN A 51 0.07 10.56 15.66
N ALA A 52 0.54 11.01 14.51
CA ALA A 52 0.84 12.41 14.23
C ALA A 52 -0.42 13.26 13.98
N ASN A 53 -1.61 12.67 13.98
CA ASN A 53 -2.87 13.31 13.61
C ASN A 53 -2.88 13.88 12.18
N TRP A 54 -2.21 13.18 11.25
CA TRP A 54 -2.18 13.57 9.83
C TRP A 54 -3.23 12.84 8.99
N LEU A 55 -3.68 11.68 9.47
CA LEU A 55 -4.62 10.79 8.78
C LEU A 55 -5.55 10.12 9.79
N GLU A 56 -6.83 10.05 9.45
CA GLU A 56 -7.84 9.30 10.19
C GLU A 56 -8.59 8.36 9.25
N HIS A 57 -8.63 7.07 9.57
CA HIS A 57 -9.44 6.08 8.86
C HIS A 57 -10.80 5.90 9.52
N HIS A 58 -11.85 5.65 8.71
CA HIS A 58 -13.22 5.49 9.20
C HIS A 58 -13.78 4.06 9.08
N ILE A 59 -13.02 3.15 8.47
CA ILE A 59 -13.38 1.72 8.32
C ILE A 59 -12.54 0.88 9.29
N GLY A 60 -13.17 -0.06 10.00
CA GLY A 60 -12.49 -1.00 10.90
C GLY A 60 -12.62 -2.46 10.43
N PRO A 61 -12.08 -3.42 11.19
CA PRO A 61 -11.41 -3.29 12.49
C PRO A 61 -10.01 -2.66 12.40
N LYS A 62 -9.57 -2.04 13.52
CA LYS A 62 -8.30 -1.30 13.60
C LYS A 62 -7.43 -1.78 14.78
N ILE A 63 -6.09 -1.73 14.61
CA ILE A 63 -5.10 -1.86 15.69
C ILE A 63 -4.27 -0.58 15.70
N VAL A 64 -4.17 0.11 16.83
CA VAL A 64 -3.49 1.41 16.96
C VAL A 64 -3.93 2.41 15.89
N GLY A 65 -5.23 2.42 15.57
CA GLY A 65 -5.82 3.27 14.53
C GLY A 65 -5.68 2.75 13.09
N VAL A 66 -4.77 1.82 12.82
CA VAL A 66 -4.51 1.24 11.50
C VAL A 66 -5.56 0.19 11.16
N PRO A 67 -6.31 0.34 10.06
CA PRO A 67 -7.27 -0.67 9.61
C PRO A 67 -6.56 -1.93 9.11
N LEU A 68 -7.01 -3.10 9.56
CA LEU A 68 -6.35 -4.36 9.17
C LEU A 68 -6.47 -4.67 7.67
N TYR A 69 -7.59 -4.29 7.01
CA TYR A 69 -7.76 -4.52 5.58
C TYR A 69 -6.70 -3.77 4.74
N LEU A 70 -6.20 -2.65 5.28
CA LEU A 70 -5.24 -1.80 4.58
C LEU A 70 -3.92 -2.53 4.29
N LEU A 71 -3.46 -3.39 5.20
CA LEU A 71 -2.23 -4.16 5.02
C LEU A 71 -2.32 -5.09 3.81
N PHE A 72 -3.50 -5.65 3.57
CA PHE A 72 -3.78 -6.43 2.36
C PHE A 72 -3.81 -5.55 1.10
N GLY A 73 -4.37 -4.34 1.22
CA GLY A 73 -4.39 -3.37 0.12
C GLY A 73 -2.99 -2.93 -0.28
N TRP A 74 -2.16 -2.54 0.68
CA TRP A 74 -0.78 -2.14 0.46
C TRP A 74 0.01 -3.26 -0.22
N THR A 75 0.09 -4.43 0.41
CA THR A 75 0.88 -5.55 -0.12
C THR A 75 0.36 -6.05 -1.47
N GLY A 76 -0.97 -6.13 -1.63
CA GLY A 76 -1.58 -6.58 -2.89
C GLY A 76 -1.32 -5.63 -4.05
N THR A 77 -1.50 -4.32 -3.85
CA THR A 77 -1.25 -3.29 -4.87
C THR A 77 0.23 -3.25 -5.26
N ILE A 78 1.12 -3.23 -4.27
CA ILE A 78 2.57 -3.21 -4.51
C ILE A 78 3.02 -4.49 -5.22
N TYR A 79 2.46 -5.65 -4.87
CA TYR A 79 2.76 -6.91 -5.54
C TYR A 79 2.42 -6.85 -7.03
N ILE A 80 1.23 -6.36 -7.41
CA ILE A 80 0.84 -6.21 -8.80
C ILE A 80 1.82 -5.27 -9.52
N ALA A 81 2.11 -4.10 -8.93
CA ALA A 81 3.05 -3.14 -9.49
C ALA A 81 4.44 -3.75 -9.71
N PHE A 82 4.94 -4.52 -8.73
CA PHE A 82 6.25 -5.17 -8.83
C PHE A 82 6.25 -6.30 -9.87
N ARG A 83 5.19 -7.11 -9.95
CA ARG A 83 5.06 -8.12 -11.01
C ARG A 83 5.05 -7.50 -12.41
N LEU A 84 4.35 -6.39 -12.60
CA LEU A 84 4.34 -5.65 -13.86
C LEU A 84 5.74 -5.09 -14.20
N ALA A 85 6.44 -4.53 -13.21
CA ALA A 85 7.81 -4.06 -13.39
C ALA A 85 8.76 -5.19 -13.81
N LEU A 86 8.65 -6.36 -13.19
CA LEU A 86 9.46 -7.56 -13.51
C LEU A 86 9.19 -8.15 -14.91
N PHE A 87 8.13 -7.77 -15.61
CA PHE A 87 7.93 -8.15 -17.01
C PHE A 87 8.80 -7.36 -17.98
N VAL A 88 9.24 -6.15 -17.60
CA VAL A 88 9.97 -5.24 -18.50
C VAL A 88 11.39 -4.92 -18.03
N THR A 89 11.72 -5.22 -16.78
CA THR A 89 13.02 -4.96 -16.17
C THR A 89 13.26 -5.90 -15.00
N ASP A 90 14.44 -5.83 -14.37
CA ASP A 90 14.83 -6.70 -13.26
C ASP A 90 15.55 -5.92 -12.13
N GLY A 91 15.90 -6.63 -11.07
CA GLY A 91 16.71 -6.13 -9.96
C GLY A 91 16.20 -4.81 -9.39
N TRP A 92 17.14 -3.90 -9.10
CA TRP A 92 16.82 -2.59 -8.51
C TRP A 92 16.02 -1.67 -9.42
N THR A 93 16.12 -1.84 -10.74
CA THR A 93 15.31 -1.09 -11.69
C THR A 93 13.83 -1.47 -11.56
N ALA A 94 13.55 -2.77 -11.38
CA ALA A 94 12.18 -3.23 -11.11
C ALA A 94 11.64 -2.69 -9.78
N VAL A 95 12.48 -2.55 -8.76
CA VAL A 95 12.10 -1.94 -7.47
C VAL A 95 11.64 -0.49 -7.65
N VAL A 96 12.43 0.31 -8.36
CA VAL A 96 12.07 1.72 -8.63
C VAL A 96 10.81 1.81 -9.49
N ALA A 97 10.72 0.98 -10.53
CA ALA A 97 9.55 0.93 -11.40
C ALA A 97 8.27 0.53 -10.62
N ALA A 98 8.38 -0.44 -9.70
CA ALA A 98 7.27 -0.83 -8.83
C ALA A 98 6.81 0.32 -7.93
N GLY A 99 7.75 1.06 -7.34
CA GLY A 99 7.45 2.25 -6.53
C GLY A 99 6.69 3.30 -7.33
N ILE A 100 7.15 3.60 -8.55
CA ILE A 100 6.49 4.56 -9.46
C ILE A 100 5.09 4.07 -9.84
N LEU A 101 4.94 2.81 -10.23
CA LEU A 101 3.64 2.24 -10.64
C LEU A 101 2.64 2.25 -9.48
N ALA A 102 3.05 1.81 -8.28
CA ALA A 102 2.19 1.81 -7.11
C ALA A 102 1.79 3.22 -6.70
N THR A 103 2.72 4.18 -6.72
CA THR A 103 2.42 5.60 -6.45
C THR A 103 1.49 6.19 -7.50
N THR A 104 1.67 5.86 -8.77
CA THR A 104 0.77 6.30 -9.84
C THR A 104 -0.66 5.78 -9.63
N TYR A 105 -0.79 4.50 -9.23
CA TYR A 105 -2.08 3.95 -8.85
C TYR A 105 -2.70 4.74 -7.69
N ASP A 106 -1.93 5.03 -6.64
CA ASP A 106 -2.39 5.80 -5.49
C ASP A 106 -2.84 7.21 -5.88
N VAL A 107 -2.06 7.95 -6.67
CA VAL A 107 -2.44 9.27 -7.20
C VAL A 107 -3.79 9.23 -7.92
N LEU A 108 -4.07 8.16 -8.65
CA LEU A 108 -5.31 8.01 -9.42
C LEU A 108 -6.51 7.58 -8.57
N THR A 109 -6.30 6.97 -7.40
CA THR A 109 -7.37 6.30 -6.65
C THR A 109 -7.58 6.79 -5.22
N ASP A 110 -6.55 7.31 -4.55
CA ASP A 110 -6.62 7.66 -3.12
C ASP A 110 -7.71 8.71 -2.81
N HIS A 111 -7.84 9.71 -3.69
CA HIS A 111 -8.87 10.73 -3.55
C HIS A 111 -10.30 10.16 -3.54
N LEU A 112 -10.53 9.01 -4.17
CA LEU A 112 -11.84 8.34 -4.15
C LEU A 112 -12.17 7.83 -2.75
N GLY A 113 -11.17 7.42 -1.98
CA GLY A 113 -11.34 7.04 -0.58
C GLY A 113 -11.73 8.24 0.29
N VAL A 114 -11.12 9.40 0.05
CA VAL A 114 -11.47 10.66 0.72
C VAL A 114 -12.90 11.07 0.35
N GLU A 115 -13.25 11.07 -0.93
CA GLU A 115 -14.59 11.43 -1.44
C GLU A 115 -15.69 10.49 -0.91
N ASN A 116 -15.38 9.20 -0.71
CA ASN A 116 -16.30 8.22 -0.13
C ASN A 116 -16.31 8.21 1.41
N GLY A 117 -15.49 9.02 2.07
CA GLY A 117 -15.40 9.09 3.52
C GLY A 117 -14.81 7.83 4.15
N TYR A 118 -13.88 7.15 3.47
CA TYR A 118 -13.17 5.99 4.02
C TYR A 118 -12.02 6.41 4.92
N TRP A 119 -11.38 7.56 4.61
CA TRP A 119 -10.39 8.24 5.42
C TRP A 119 -10.42 9.75 5.20
N THR A 120 -9.76 10.48 6.11
CA THR A 120 -9.64 11.94 6.06
C THR A 120 -8.19 12.34 6.37
N TYR A 121 -7.62 13.20 5.55
CA TYR A 121 -6.34 13.86 5.83
C TYR A 121 -6.56 15.06 6.73
N THR A 122 -5.96 15.05 7.92
CA THR A 122 -6.17 16.03 8.99
C THR A 122 -4.92 16.88 9.28
N ASP A 123 -3.84 16.69 8.50
CA ASP A 123 -2.58 17.42 8.66
C ASP A 123 -2.70 18.90 8.25
N ASP A 124 -1.91 19.75 8.92
CA ASP A 124 -1.75 21.18 8.63
C ASP A 124 -0.45 21.47 7.86
N LEU A 125 0.22 20.46 7.32
CA LEU A 125 1.50 20.61 6.64
C LEU A 125 1.35 21.44 5.36
N PRO A 126 2.23 22.41 5.14
CA PRO A 126 2.23 23.19 3.91
C PRO A 126 2.65 22.35 2.71
N GLY A 127 2.10 22.65 1.56
CA GLY A 127 2.49 22.00 0.32
C GLY A 127 1.32 21.65 -0.58
N PRO A 128 1.61 21.13 -1.77
CA PRO A 128 0.56 20.83 -2.76
C PRO A 128 -0.31 19.65 -2.29
N ARG A 129 -1.60 19.74 -2.68
CA ARG A 129 -2.57 18.63 -2.53
C ARG A 129 -3.20 18.34 -3.89
N TYR A 130 -3.40 17.08 -4.18
CA TYR A 130 -4.16 16.64 -5.33
C TYR A 130 -5.50 16.07 -4.90
N ARG A 131 -6.61 16.76 -5.21
CA ARG A 131 -7.99 16.37 -4.82
C ARG A 131 -8.13 16.06 -3.32
N GLY A 132 -7.49 16.88 -2.47
CA GLY A 132 -7.50 16.71 -1.01
C GLY A 132 -6.39 15.82 -0.46
N VAL A 133 -5.73 15.03 -1.28
CA VAL A 133 -4.60 14.16 -0.87
C VAL A 133 -3.30 14.95 -0.80
N PRO A 134 -2.58 14.95 0.34
CA PRO A 134 -1.35 15.73 0.50
C PRO A 134 -0.16 15.06 -0.19
N TRP A 135 0.81 15.87 -0.62
CA TRP A 135 2.01 15.44 -1.31
C TRP A 135 2.82 14.37 -0.56
N TRP A 136 2.87 14.45 0.78
CA TRP A 136 3.63 13.53 1.60
C TRP A 136 3.09 12.10 1.52
N ASN A 137 1.78 11.92 1.27
CA ASN A 137 1.19 10.61 1.03
C ASN A 137 1.83 9.92 -0.18
N PHE A 138 1.96 10.65 -1.29
CA PHE A 138 2.59 10.10 -2.50
C PHE A 138 4.08 9.80 -2.33
N VAL A 139 4.80 10.63 -1.58
CA VAL A 139 6.19 10.32 -1.19
C VAL A 139 6.25 9.08 -0.31
N GLY A 140 5.33 8.93 0.62
CA GLY A 140 5.17 7.72 1.44
C GLY A 140 4.92 6.48 0.57
N TRP A 141 4.00 6.55 -0.38
CA TRP A 141 3.72 5.47 -1.32
C TRP A 141 4.95 5.07 -2.12
N LEU A 142 5.70 6.04 -2.66
CA LEU A 142 6.93 5.77 -3.40
C LEU A 142 7.97 5.04 -2.53
N ALA A 143 8.20 5.54 -1.33
CA ALA A 143 9.19 4.99 -0.41
C ALA A 143 8.80 3.58 0.07
N ILE A 144 7.58 3.40 0.59
CA ILE A 144 7.11 2.13 1.15
C ILE A 144 7.00 1.06 0.06
N SER A 145 6.50 1.42 -1.13
CA SER A 145 6.38 0.48 -2.24
C SER A 145 7.74 0.01 -2.74
N SER A 146 8.70 0.92 -2.89
CA SER A 146 10.06 0.57 -3.26
C SER A 146 10.73 -0.32 -2.20
N LEU A 147 10.62 0.01 -0.90
CA LEU A 147 11.16 -0.79 0.18
C LEU A 147 10.53 -2.18 0.24
N THR A 148 9.21 -2.28 0.08
CA THR A 148 8.50 -3.57 0.05
C THR A 148 9.00 -4.45 -1.08
N ALA A 149 9.15 -3.89 -2.29
CA ALA A 149 9.70 -4.61 -3.44
C ALA A 149 11.17 -5.03 -3.20
N ALA A 150 11.98 -4.15 -2.59
CA ALA A 150 13.38 -4.42 -2.28
C ALA A 150 13.57 -5.62 -1.34
N PHE A 151 12.64 -5.87 -0.41
CA PHE A 151 12.73 -7.04 0.48
C PHE A 151 12.73 -8.39 -0.26
N ALA A 152 12.10 -8.48 -1.43
CA ALA A 152 12.05 -9.72 -2.20
C ALA A 152 13.31 -9.95 -3.05
N ILE A 153 14.03 -8.89 -3.46
CA ILE A 153 15.15 -8.95 -4.40
C ILE A 153 16.22 -9.99 -4.03
N PRO A 154 16.67 -10.11 -2.76
CA PRO A 154 17.69 -11.09 -2.40
C PRO A 154 17.27 -12.55 -2.59
N PHE A 155 15.99 -12.81 -2.81
CA PHE A 155 15.41 -14.15 -2.87
C PHE A 155 14.77 -14.47 -4.23
N LEU A 156 14.73 -13.52 -5.16
CA LEU A 156 14.26 -13.68 -6.55
C LEU A 156 15.45 -13.91 -7.48
#